data_7eea0efcc63156c222ac3f3a6864bfbf
#
_entry.id   7eea0efcc63156c222ac3f3a6864bfbf
#
_cell.length_a   1.000
_cell.length_b   1.000
_cell.length_c   1.000
_cell.angle_alpha   90.00
_cell.angle_beta   90.00
_cell.angle_gamma   90.00
#
_symmetry.space_group_name_H-M   'P 1'
#
loop_
_entity.id
_entity.type
_entity.pdbx_description
1 polymer ?
#
loop_
_entity_poly.entity_id
_entity_poly.type
_entity_poly.pdbx_seq_one_letter_code
_entity_poly.pdbx_strand_id
1 'polypeptide(L)'
;LACVLVESWNLLLALRALLGLALSGLPALAMAYVGEEFDPPSLPAAMGLYIGGTALGGLLGRLLSGLLSDIGGWELALGGIAGLGLLALGLFVWLLPASRHFKAQPLSLRVLLGNFRLHLRNPRLRGLFLQAFLLMGGFVALFNYIGFRLAGAPFGLSSTVIGLLFVVYLAGIFSAGWAGRLVPRFGARNVLRGGVGLMLLGVALCASAWLAAIVLGLGLFTLGFFAAHAVASGQVGIHAEGAKAQASALYLCAYYLGSSVVGYVAGYVWEHAGWLPLMAVLAALFVIAAWRARSL
;
A
#
# COMPACT_ATOMS: atom_id res chain seq x y z
N LEU A 1 17.69 13.41 -0.93
CA LEU A 1 18.90 13.99 -0.38
C LEU A 1 18.61 15.24 0.46
N ALA A 2 17.88 16.24 -0.06
CA ALA A 2 17.61 17.46 0.69
C ALA A 2 17.05 17.22 2.11
N CYS A 3 16.24 16.20 2.30
CA CYS A 3 15.67 15.84 3.61
C CYS A 3 16.71 15.47 4.68
N VAL A 4 17.92 15.06 4.28
CA VAL A 4 19.02 14.71 5.22
C VAL A 4 19.72 15.96 5.74
N LEU A 5 19.66 17.07 4.99
CA LEU A 5 20.38 18.31 5.27
C LEU A 5 19.55 19.33 6.05
N VAL A 6 18.31 18.95 6.44
CA VAL A 6 17.35 19.89 7.01
C VAL A 6 17.11 19.60 8.49
N GLU A 7 17.38 20.59 9.33
CA GLU A 7 17.12 20.54 10.78
C GLU A 7 15.67 20.98 11.14
N SER A 8 15.01 21.76 10.27
CA SER A 8 13.66 22.25 10.51
C SER A 8 12.60 21.20 10.17
N TRP A 9 11.77 20.85 11.16
CA TRP A 9 10.66 19.91 10.97
C TRP A 9 9.67 20.35 9.87
N ASN A 10 9.33 21.65 9.82
CA ASN A 10 8.40 22.18 8.83
C ASN A 10 8.96 22.09 7.41
N LEU A 11 10.26 22.34 7.26
CA LEU A 11 10.92 22.22 5.96
C LEU A 11 11.05 20.77 5.54
N LEU A 12 11.33 19.86 6.48
CA LEU A 12 11.30 18.42 6.22
C LEU A 12 9.93 17.96 5.71
N LEU A 13 8.84 18.39 6.36
CA LEU A 13 7.47 18.06 5.91
C LEU A 13 7.18 18.64 4.51
N ALA A 14 7.60 19.87 4.22
CA ALA A 14 7.43 20.47 2.89
C ALA A 14 8.19 19.70 1.81
N LEU A 15 9.43 19.30 2.07
CA LEU A 15 10.22 18.47 1.15
C LEU A 15 9.60 17.09 0.93
N ARG A 16 9.04 16.47 1.98
CA ARG A 16 8.33 15.19 1.89
C ARG A 16 7.04 15.31 1.08
N ALA A 17 6.33 16.43 1.22
CA ALA A 17 5.14 16.71 0.41
C ALA A 17 5.51 16.89 -1.08
N LEU A 18 6.55 17.66 -1.38
CA LEU A 18 7.07 17.82 -2.75
C LEU A 18 7.53 16.48 -3.35
N LEU A 19 8.24 15.66 -2.57
CA LEU A 19 8.64 14.33 -3.00
C LEU A 19 7.42 13.45 -3.32
N GLY A 20 6.39 13.49 -2.47
CA GLY A 20 5.12 12.76 -2.68
C GLY A 20 4.42 13.20 -3.98
N LEU A 21 4.35 14.51 -4.23
CA LEU A 21 3.80 15.08 -5.48
C LEU A 21 4.61 14.62 -6.71
N ALA A 22 5.94 14.68 -6.64
CA ALA A 22 6.81 14.26 -7.75
C ALA A 22 6.67 12.76 -8.07
N LEU A 23 6.49 11.92 -7.05
CA LEU A 23 6.35 10.47 -7.21
C LEU A 23 4.92 10.01 -7.52
N SER A 24 3.90 10.85 -7.32
CA SER A 24 2.49 10.45 -7.42
C SER A 24 2.09 9.92 -8.80
N GLY A 25 2.68 10.48 -9.87
CA GLY A 25 2.42 10.07 -11.25
C GLY A 25 3.16 8.80 -11.69
N LEU A 26 4.25 8.44 -11.01
CA LEU A 26 5.15 7.37 -11.46
C LEU A 26 4.48 6.00 -11.60
N PRO A 27 3.68 5.51 -10.63
CA PRO A 27 3.00 4.23 -10.76
C PRO A 27 1.98 4.19 -11.90
N ALA A 28 1.25 5.28 -12.10
CA ALA A 28 0.26 5.37 -13.18
C ALA A 28 0.92 5.38 -14.56
N LEU A 29 1.99 6.16 -14.71
CA LEU A 29 2.77 6.21 -15.95
C LEU A 29 3.46 4.88 -16.25
N ALA A 30 4.04 4.22 -15.23
CA ALA A 30 4.67 2.92 -15.41
C ALA A 30 3.67 1.85 -15.87
N MET A 31 2.48 1.79 -15.26
CA MET A 31 1.44 0.85 -15.68
C MET A 31 0.91 1.15 -17.08
N ALA A 32 0.77 2.43 -17.44
CA ALA A 32 0.36 2.83 -18.78
C ALA A 32 1.43 2.42 -19.81
N TYR A 33 2.71 2.72 -19.56
CA TYR A 33 3.82 2.32 -20.39
C TYR A 33 3.84 0.81 -20.63
N VAL A 34 3.76 0.00 -19.56
CA VAL A 34 3.71 -1.47 -19.69
C VAL A 34 2.48 -1.90 -20.51
N GLY A 35 1.32 -1.27 -20.28
CA GLY A 35 0.07 -1.58 -20.99
C GLY A 35 0.09 -1.22 -22.47
N GLU A 36 0.90 -0.24 -22.90
CA GLU A 36 1.00 0.25 -24.27
C GLU A 36 2.13 -0.43 -25.06
N GLU A 37 3.24 -0.78 -24.39
CA GLU A 37 4.45 -1.30 -25.07
C GLU A 37 4.50 -2.82 -25.17
N PHE A 38 3.72 -3.56 -24.36
CA PHE A 38 3.70 -5.02 -24.40
C PHE A 38 2.47 -5.55 -25.15
N ASP A 39 2.67 -6.60 -25.95
CA ASP A 39 1.61 -7.33 -26.63
C ASP A 39 0.69 -8.06 -25.64
N PRO A 40 -0.60 -8.30 -25.97
CA PRO A 40 -1.57 -8.91 -25.06
C PRO A 40 -1.14 -10.23 -24.42
N PRO A 41 -0.43 -11.16 -25.09
CA PRO A 41 0.08 -12.38 -24.47
C PRO A 41 1.16 -12.14 -23.41
N SER A 42 2.05 -11.15 -23.58
CA SER A 42 3.17 -10.84 -22.68
C SER A 42 2.79 -9.90 -21.54
N LEU A 43 1.71 -9.14 -21.71
CA LEU A 43 1.27 -8.12 -20.76
C LEU A 43 1.07 -8.63 -19.32
N PRO A 44 0.46 -9.81 -19.05
CA PRO A 44 0.32 -10.31 -17.68
C PRO A 44 1.66 -10.59 -17.01
N ALA A 45 2.65 -11.09 -17.74
CA ALA A 45 3.98 -11.35 -17.22
C ALA A 45 4.72 -10.05 -16.89
N ALA A 46 4.66 -9.05 -17.78
CA ALA A 46 5.26 -7.74 -17.58
C ALA A 46 4.65 -7.01 -16.39
N MET A 47 3.32 -7.03 -16.26
CA MET A 47 2.62 -6.47 -15.07
C MET A 47 2.99 -7.22 -13.80
N GLY A 48 3.13 -8.55 -13.84
CA GLY A 48 3.59 -9.35 -12.70
C GLY A 48 4.98 -8.94 -12.23
N LEU A 49 5.92 -8.73 -13.16
CA LEU A 49 7.27 -8.24 -12.86
C LEU A 49 7.24 -6.82 -12.26
N TYR A 50 6.43 -5.94 -12.81
CA TYR A 50 6.27 -4.58 -12.28
C TYR A 50 5.75 -4.61 -10.84
N ILE A 51 4.67 -5.35 -10.57
CA ILE A 51 4.09 -5.46 -9.22
C ILE A 51 5.07 -6.14 -8.25
N GLY A 52 5.73 -7.22 -8.71
CA GLY A 52 6.77 -7.90 -7.92
C GLY A 52 7.94 -6.97 -7.59
N GLY A 53 8.36 -6.16 -8.55
CA GLY A 53 9.41 -5.15 -8.36
C GLY A 53 9.03 -4.09 -7.33
N THR A 54 7.79 -3.59 -7.35
CA THR A 54 7.31 -2.61 -6.35
C THR A 54 7.29 -3.19 -4.93
N ALA A 55 6.85 -4.44 -4.79
CA ALA A 55 6.82 -5.13 -3.50
C ALA A 55 8.24 -5.41 -2.98
N LEU A 56 9.14 -5.86 -3.87
CA LEU A 56 10.56 -6.08 -3.54
C LEU A 56 11.24 -4.77 -3.15
N GLY A 57 11.00 -3.69 -3.88
CA GLY A 57 11.51 -2.36 -3.55
C GLY A 57 11.03 -1.88 -2.18
N GLY A 58 9.77 -2.10 -1.85
CA GLY A 58 9.21 -1.80 -0.53
C GLY A 58 9.86 -2.61 0.60
N LEU A 59 10.11 -3.90 0.39
CA LEU A 59 10.81 -4.77 1.33
C LEU A 59 12.27 -4.35 1.51
N LEU A 60 13.03 -4.24 0.41
CA LEU A 60 14.45 -3.86 0.45
C LEU A 60 14.66 -2.48 1.05
N GLY A 61 13.78 -1.53 0.73
CA GLY A 61 13.83 -0.19 1.32
C GLY A 61 13.71 -0.22 2.84
N ARG A 62 12.81 -1.04 3.39
CA ARG A 62 12.65 -1.18 4.85
C ARG A 62 13.81 -1.95 5.51
N LEU A 63 14.28 -3.02 4.91
CA LEU A 63 15.44 -3.77 5.41
C LEU A 63 16.70 -2.90 5.45
N LEU A 64 16.98 -2.21 4.35
CA LEU A 64 18.14 -1.34 4.24
C LEU A 64 18.03 -0.15 5.19
N SER A 65 16.84 0.46 5.29
CA SER A 65 16.59 1.56 6.22
C SER A 65 16.80 1.13 7.68
N GLY A 66 16.32 -0.07 8.06
CA GLY A 66 16.53 -0.62 9.40
C GLY A 66 18.02 -0.84 9.71
N LEU A 67 18.73 -1.50 8.79
CA LEU A 67 20.17 -1.76 8.94
C LEU A 67 20.98 -0.47 9.05
N LEU A 68 20.78 0.47 8.14
CA LEU A 68 21.50 1.73 8.14
C LEU A 68 21.17 2.60 9.37
N SER A 69 19.93 2.51 9.87
CA SER A 69 19.51 3.22 11.08
C SER A 69 20.23 2.69 12.33
N ASP A 70 20.48 1.39 12.42
CA ASP A 70 21.24 0.80 13.54
C ASP A 70 22.74 1.15 13.48
N ILE A 71 23.29 1.35 12.26
CA ILE A 71 24.72 1.69 12.07
C ILE A 71 25.01 3.17 12.33
N GLY A 72 24.18 4.07 11.81
CA GLY A 72 24.49 5.52 11.79
C GLY A 72 23.26 6.42 11.88
N GLY A 73 22.17 5.93 12.49
CA GLY A 73 20.99 6.73 12.74
C GLY A 73 20.12 6.96 11.50
N TRP A 74 19.10 7.79 11.70
CA TRP A 74 18.07 8.04 10.66
C TRP A 74 18.65 8.82 9.46
N GLU A 75 19.67 9.63 9.66
CA GLU A 75 20.34 10.41 8.59
C GLU A 75 21.02 9.46 7.59
N LEU A 76 21.77 8.46 8.11
CA LEU A 76 22.43 7.46 7.26
C LEU A 76 21.38 6.60 6.53
N ALA A 77 20.30 6.20 7.20
CA ALA A 77 19.22 5.46 6.59
C ALA A 77 18.58 6.26 5.43
N LEU A 78 18.25 7.51 5.67
CA LEU A 78 17.62 8.38 4.67
C LEU A 78 18.57 8.68 3.49
N GLY A 79 19.84 8.93 3.79
CA GLY A 79 20.89 9.14 2.79
C GLY A 79 21.14 7.91 1.91
N GLY A 80 21.19 6.72 2.52
CA GLY A 80 21.36 5.45 1.81
C GLY A 80 20.18 5.13 0.89
N ILE A 81 18.94 5.33 1.35
CA ILE A 81 17.75 5.18 0.50
C ILE A 81 17.75 6.20 -0.64
N ALA A 82 18.17 7.45 -0.38
CA ALA A 82 18.29 8.46 -1.43
C ALA A 82 19.35 8.09 -2.47
N GLY A 83 20.50 7.55 -2.05
CA GLY A 83 21.55 7.05 -2.94
C GLY A 83 21.06 5.87 -3.81
N LEU A 84 20.36 4.91 -3.20
CA LEU A 84 19.73 3.80 -3.94
C LEU A 84 18.69 4.33 -4.94
N GLY A 85 17.91 5.35 -4.56
CA GLY A 85 16.95 6.00 -5.45
C GLY A 85 17.60 6.66 -6.65
N LEU A 86 18.75 7.33 -6.47
CA LEU A 86 19.52 7.93 -7.57
C LEU A 86 20.10 6.86 -8.49
N LEU A 87 20.62 5.75 -7.94
CA LEU A 87 21.09 4.63 -8.73
C LEU A 87 19.95 4.03 -9.55
N ALA A 88 18.80 3.79 -8.93
CA ALA A 88 17.61 3.27 -9.60
C ALA A 88 17.13 4.22 -10.70
N LEU A 89 17.15 5.54 -10.46
CA LEU A 89 16.81 6.54 -11.47
C LEU A 89 17.80 6.51 -12.65
N GLY A 90 19.11 6.44 -12.38
CA GLY A 90 20.12 6.31 -13.42
C GLY A 90 19.92 5.05 -14.28
N LEU A 91 19.68 3.90 -13.65
CA LEU A 91 19.39 2.64 -14.36
C LEU A 91 18.09 2.76 -15.16
N PHE A 92 17.05 3.38 -14.59
CA PHE A 92 15.77 3.59 -15.27
C PHE A 92 15.93 4.42 -16.54
N VAL A 93 16.62 5.56 -16.45
CA VAL A 93 16.85 6.45 -17.60
C VAL A 93 17.72 5.77 -18.65
N TRP A 94 18.69 4.96 -18.24
CA TRP A 94 19.60 4.28 -19.16
C TRP A 94 18.98 3.06 -19.83
N LEU A 95 18.18 2.28 -19.11
CA LEU A 95 17.66 0.98 -19.58
C LEU A 95 16.26 1.06 -20.16
N LEU A 96 15.45 2.07 -19.79
CA LEU A 96 14.06 2.13 -20.28
C LEU A 96 14.02 2.57 -21.75
N PRO A 97 13.51 1.74 -22.66
CA PRO A 97 13.30 2.15 -24.06
C PRO A 97 12.30 3.31 -24.16
N ALA A 98 12.48 4.15 -25.18
CA ALA A 98 11.49 5.18 -25.48
C ALA A 98 10.14 4.53 -25.86
N SER A 99 9.04 5.15 -25.39
CA SER A 99 7.70 4.67 -25.76
C SER A 99 7.46 4.81 -27.26
N ARG A 100 6.99 3.73 -27.90
CA ARG A 100 6.71 3.66 -29.33
C ARG A 100 5.21 3.71 -29.63
N HIS A 101 4.38 3.36 -28.67
CA HIS A 101 2.93 3.24 -28.84
C HIS A 101 2.14 4.33 -28.14
N PHE A 102 2.82 5.28 -27.49
CA PHE A 102 2.17 6.40 -26.82
C PHE A 102 1.36 7.26 -27.78
N LYS A 103 0.07 7.40 -27.52
CA LYS A 103 -0.83 8.29 -28.24
C LYS A 103 -1.32 9.39 -27.30
N ALA A 104 -0.86 10.62 -27.53
CA ALA A 104 -1.32 11.74 -26.76
C ALA A 104 -2.85 11.92 -26.94
N GLN A 105 -3.57 11.92 -25.82
CA GLN A 105 -5.01 12.20 -25.80
C GLN A 105 -5.24 13.64 -25.33
N PRO A 106 -6.16 14.38 -25.96
CA PRO A 106 -6.48 15.73 -25.53
C PRO A 106 -7.07 15.70 -24.10
N LEU A 107 -6.47 16.44 -23.19
CA LEU A 107 -6.93 16.58 -21.81
C LEU A 107 -8.17 17.49 -21.80
N SER A 108 -9.35 16.91 -21.64
CA SER A 108 -10.58 17.63 -21.39
C SER A 108 -10.98 17.52 -19.92
N LEU A 109 -10.78 18.59 -19.16
CA LEU A 109 -11.19 18.64 -17.75
C LEU A 109 -12.69 18.34 -17.58
N ARG A 110 -13.52 18.77 -18.54
CA ARG A 110 -14.96 18.51 -18.50
C ARG A 110 -15.27 17.02 -18.60
N VAL A 111 -14.58 16.31 -19.49
CA VAL A 111 -14.72 14.83 -19.63
C VAL A 111 -14.19 14.14 -18.40
N LEU A 112 -13.03 14.54 -17.89
CA LEU A 112 -12.42 13.97 -16.69
C LEU A 112 -13.35 14.11 -15.47
N LEU A 113 -13.86 15.30 -15.20
CA LEU A 113 -14.79 15.56 -14.10
C LEU A 113 -16.12 14.84 -14.28
N GLY A 114 -16.60 14.74 -15.53
CA GLY A 114 -17.79 13.95 -15.87
C GLY A 114 -17.65 12.49 -15.51
N ASN A 115 -16.51 11.86 -15.86
CA ASN A 115 -16.20 10.47 -15.55
C ASN A 115 -16.04 10.24 -14.03
N PHE A 116 -15.37 11.16 -13.32
CA PHE A 116 -15.29 11.07 -11.86
C PHE A 116 -16.67 11.14 -11.21
N ARG A 117 -17.53 12.03 -11.65
CA ARG A 117 -18.91 12.12 -11.15
C ARG A 117 -19.70 10.85 -11.43
N LEU A 118 -19.55 10.26 -12.63
CA LEU A 118 -20.18 8.98 -12.98
C LEU A 118 -19.77 7.87 -12.01
N HIS A 119 -18.46 7.68 -11.79
CA HIS A 119 -17.95 6.65 -10.91
C HIS A 119 -18.33 6.87 -9.44
N LEU A 120 -18.33 8.13 -8.97
CA LEU A 120 -18.75 8.48 -7.60
C LEU A 120 -20.26 8.32 -7.38
N ARG A 121 -21.08 8.26 -8.44
CA ARG A 121 -22.51 7.94 -8.34
C ARG A 121 -22.80 6.45 -8.26
N ASN A 122 -21.89 5.61 -8.76
CA ASN A 122 -22.06 4.16 -8.73
C ASN A 122 -21.86 3.62 -7.28
N PRO A 123 -22.89 3.06 -6.64
CA PRO A 123 -22.80 2.62 -5.23
C PRO A 123 -21.80 1.48 -5.03
N ARG A 124 -21.61 0.60 -6.03
CA ARG A 124 -20.62 -0.48 -5.96
C ARG A 124 -19.20 0.07 -5.98
N LEU A 125 -18.92 1.00 -6.89
CA LEU A 125 -17.60 1.65 -6.93
C LEU A 125 -17.29 2.43 -5.66
N ARG A 126 -18.26 3.16 -5.10
CA ARG A 126 -18.09 3.83 -3.79
C ARG A 126 -17.77 2.82 -2.68
N GLY A 127 -18.43 1.66 -2.69
CA GLY A 127 -18.12 0.58 -1.75
C GLY A 127 -16.66 0.10 -1.90
N LEU A 128 -16.17 -0.07 -3.13
CA LEU A 128 -14.80 -0.48 -3.42
C LEU A 128 -13.78 0.61 -3.06
N PHE A 129 -14.09 1.89 -3.29
CA PHE A 129 -13.24 3.01 -2.86
C PHE A 129 -13.13 3.08 -1.33
N LEU A 130 -14.24 2.86 -0.63
CA LEU A 130 -14.22 2.77 0.84
C LEU A 130 -13.40 1.55 1.31
N GLN A 131 -13.50 0.40 0.63
CA GLN A 131 -12.65 -0.75 0.92
C GLN A 131 -11.16 -0.39 0.76
N ALA A 132 -10.77 0.28 -0.34
CA ALA A 132 -9.40 0.73 -0.54
C ALA A 132 -8.90 1.60 0.61
N PHE A 133 -9.72 2.58 1.02
CA PHE A 133 -9.43 3.49 2.14
C PHE A 133 -9.20 2.74 3.45
N LEU A 134 -10.12 1.85 3.81
CA LEU A 134 -10.06 1.12 5.08
C LEU A 134 -8.92 0.10 5.11
N LEU A 135 -8.73 -0.66 4.03
CA LEU A 135 -7.70 -1.69 3.94
C LEU A 135 -6.30 -1.07 4.02
N MET A 136 -6.02 -0.07 3.17
CA MET A 136 -4.69 0.56 3.14
C MET A 136 -4.45 1.43 4.36
N GLY A 137 -5.47 2.12 4.83
CA GLY A 137 -5.38 2.92 6.04
C GLY A 137 -4.96 2.09 7.24
N GLY A 138 -5.66 0.97 7.48
CA GLY A 138 -5.32 0.06 8.57
C GLY A 138 -3.99 -0.65 8.36
N PHE A 139 -3.64 -0.99 7.10
CA PHE A 139 -2.36 -1.61 6.77
C PHE A 139 -1.18 -0.70 7.12
N VAL A 140 -1.20 0.54 6.64
CA VAL A 140 -0.13 1.51 6.93
C VAL A 140 -0.08 1.85 8.41
N ALA A 141 -1.24 2.02 9.06
CA ALA A 141 -1.29 2.29 10.49
C ALA A 141 -0.63 1.18 11.31
N LEU A 142 -0.97 -0.10 11.09
CA LEU A 142 -0.35 -1.20 11.81
C LEU A 142 1.16 -1.22 11.59
N PHE A 143 1.62 -1.18 10.33
CA PHE A 143 3.04 -1.29 10.01
C PHE A 143 3.88 -0.07 10.41
N ASN A 144 3.28 1.11 10.53
CA ASN A 144 3.98 2.28 11.05
C ASN A 144 4.20 2.19 12.56
N TYR A 145 3.18 1.74 13.31
CA TYR A 145 3.24 1.79 14.78
C TYR A 145 3.75 0.50 15.42
N ILE A 146 3.72 -0.65 14.71
CA ILE A 146 4.32 -1.88 15.24
C ILE A 146 5.83 -1.74 15.49
N GLY A 147 6.53 -0.96 14.67
CA GLY A 147 7.95 -0.67 14.86
C GLY A 147 8.21 -0.02 16.22
N PHE A 148 7.45 1.02 16.58
CA PHE A 148 7.56 1.69 17.88
C PHE A 148 7.21 0.75 19.04
N ARG A 149 6.17 -0.11 18.89
CA ARG A 149 5.79 -1.11 19.87
C ARG A 149 6.92 -2.10 20.13
N LEU A 150 7.60 -2.58 19.07
CA LEU A 150 8.63 -3.60 19.17
C LEU A 150 10.01 -3.03 19.56
N ALA A 151 10.29 -1.76 19.26
CA ALA A 151 11.49 -1.08 19.74
C ALA A 151 11.43 -0.78 21.25
N GLY A 152 10.23 -0.57 21.79
CA GLY A 152 10.01 -0.32 23.22
C GLY A 152 9.96 -1.59 24.07
N ALA A 153 9.92 -1.38 25.42
CA ALA A 153 9.71 -2.49 26.36
C ALA A 153 8.36 -3.18 26.14
N PRO A 154 8.27 -4.50 26.34
CA PRO A 154 9.29 -5.42 26.83
C PRO A 154 10.20 -6.01 25.74
N PHE A 155 10.03 -5.67 24.45
CA PHE A 155 10.70 -6.35 23.34
C PHE A 155 12.12 -5.82 23.08
N GLY A 156 12.32 -4.49 23.03
CA GLY A 156 13.63 -3.87 22.83
C GLY A 156 14.34 -4.29 21.55
N LEU A 157 13.60 -4.55 20.45
CA LEU A 157 14.18 -5.02 19.20
C LEU A 157 14.91 -3.89 18.46
N SER A 158 16.02 -4.22 17.82
CA SER A 158 16.75 -3.28 16.96
C SER A 158 15.99 -2.97 15.67
N SER A 159 16.31 -1.86 15.04
CA SER A 159 15.69 -1.43 13.78
C SER A 159 15.90 -2.45 12.66
N THR A 160 17.04 -3.14 12.65
CA THR A 160 17.32 -4.25 11.71
C THR A 160 16.33 -5.40 11.90
N VAL A 161 16.12 -5.85 13.15
CA VAL A 161 15.19 -6.96 13.44
C VAL A 161 13.76 -6.57 13.11
N ILE A 162 13.37 -5.33 13.43
CA ILE A 162 12.06 -4.78 13.02
C ILE A 162 11.93 -4.73 11.49
N GLY A 163 12.98 -4.32 10.79
CA GLY A 163 13.05 -4.34 9.33
C GLY A 163 12.86 -5.74 8.74
N LEU A 164 13.44 -6.78 9.38
CA LEU A 164 13.28 -8.18 8.96
C LEU A 164 11.83 -8.67 9.02
N LEU A 165 11.00 -8.12 9.91
CA LEU A 165 9.58 -8.50 9.97
C LEU A 165 8.82 -8.16 8.68
N PHE A 166 9.32 -7.22 7.87
CA PHE A 166 8.70 -6.91 6.57
C PHE A 166 8.89 -8.02 5.53
N VAL A 167 9.69 -9.06 5.80
CA VAL A 167 9.76 -10.28 4.97
C VAL A 167 8.39 -10.93 4.82
N VAL A 168 7.46 -10.72 5.77
CA VAL A 168 6.05 -11.16 5.64
C VAL A 168 5.36 -10.60 4.39
N TYR A 169 5.87 -9.52 3.78
CA TYR A 169 5.34 -9.00 2.51
C TYR A 169 5.48 -9.99 1.35
N LEU A 170 6.50 -10.85 1.38
CA LEU A 170 6.66 -11.91 0.38
C LEU A 170 5.47 -12.88 0.41
N ALA A 171 4.99 -13.25 1.59
CA ALA A 171 3.78 -14.06 1.72
C ALA A 171 2.55 -13.35 1.14
N GLY A 172 2.48 -12.02 1.28
CA GLY A 172 1.42 -11.19 0.69
C GLY A 172 1.36 -11.29 -0.83
N ILE A 173 2.50 -11.30 -1.51
CA ILE A 173 2.57 -11.43 -2.98
C ILE A 173 1.90 -12.74 -3.43
N PHE A 174 2.19 -13.85 -2.74
CA PHE A 174 1.55 -15.15 -3.02
C PHE A 174 0.05 -15.10 -2.77
N SER A 175 -0.40 -14.46 -1.69
CA SER A 175 -1.83 -14.40 -1.35
C SER A 175 -2.65 -13.62 -2.36
N ALA A 176 -2.12 -12.57 -2.97
CA ALA A 176 -2.79 -11.81 -4.03
C ALA A 176 -3.10 -12.70 -5.25
N GLY A 177 -2.13 -13.49 -5.70
CA GLY A 177 -2.32 -14.44 -6.80
C GLY A 177 -3.32 -15.56 -6.45
N TRP A 178 -3.26 -16.08 -5.22
CA TRP A 178 -4.21 -17.09 -4.73
C TRP A 178 -5.62 -16.55 -4.64
N ALA A 179 -5.80 -15.33 -4.13
CA ALA A 179 -7.11 -14.71 -4.04
C ALA A 179 -7.81 -14.64 -5.40
N GLY A 180 -7.08 -14.27 -6.46
CA GLY A 180 -7.61 -14.28 -7.82
C GLY A 180 -8.13 -15.65 -8.28
N ARG A 181 -7.44 -16.75 -7.90
CA ARG A 181 -7.86 -18.13 -8.19
C ARG A 181 -9.07 -18.61 -7.35
N LEU A 182 -9.28 -18.02 -6.17
CA LEU A 182 -10.40 -18.35 -5.31
C LEU A 182 -11.69 -17.64 -5.71
N VAL A 183 -11.61 -16.49 -6.39
CA VAL A 183 -12.79 -15.72 -6.82
C VAL A 183 -13.76 -16.52 -7.68
N PRO A 184 -13.35 -17.29 -8.71
CA PRO A 184 -14.28 -18.08 -9.51
C PRO A 184 -15.01 -19.16 -8.70
N ARG A 185 -14.39 -19.68 -7.63
CA ARG A 185 -14.94 -20.76 -6.79
C ARG A 185 -15.85 -20.25 -5.68
N PHE A 186 -15.47 -19.18 -5.02
CA PHE A 186 -16.12 -18.69 -3.80
C PHE A 186 -16.85 -17.35 -3.97
N GLY A 187 -16.64 -16.67 -5.12
CA GLY A 187 -17.13 -15.33 -5.38
C GLY A 187 -16.27 -14.23 -4.75
N ALA A 188 -16.18 -13.08 -5.41
CA ALA A 188 -15.35 -11.96 -4.98
C ALA A 188 -15.68 -11.48 -3.55
N ARG A 189 -16.97 -11.41 -3.21
CA ARG A 189 -17.45 -11.02 -1.88
C ARG A 189 -16.88 -11.88 -0.76
N ASN A 190 -16.94 -13.20 -0.90
CA ASN A 190 -16.51 -14.13 0.15
C ASN A 190 -14.99 -14.14 0.29
N VAL A 191 -14.25 -14.06 -0.82
CA VAL A 191 -12.78 -13.96 -0.80
C VAL A 191 -12.34 -12.65 -0.15
N LEU A 192 -12.96 -11.52 -0.49
CA LEU A 192 -12.70 -10.23 0.13
C LEU A 192 -12.96 -10.28 1.65
N ARG A 193 -14.11 -10.82 2.07
CA ARG A 193 -14.45 -10.97 3.50
C ARG A 193 -13.50 -11.90 4.23
N GLY A 194 -13.09 -12.99 3.59
CA GLY A 194 -12.08 -13.90 4.14
C GLY A 194 -10.74 -13.18 4.37
N GLY A 195 -10.29 -12.37 3.40
CA GLY A 195 -9.10 -11.53 3.55
C GLY A 195 -9.22 -10.54 4.71
N VAL A 196 -10.35 -9.83 4.83
CA VAL A 196 -10.61 -8.93 5.96
C VAL A 196 -10.68 -9.69 7.29
N GLY A 197 -11.23 -10.91 7.29
CA GLY A 197 -11.24 -11.80 8.47
C GLY A 197 -9.82 -12.16 8.94
N LEU A 198 -8.91 -12.47 8.01
CA LEU A 198 -7.50 -12.68 8.32
C LEU A 198 -6.83 -11.43 8.89
N MET A 199 -7.19 -10.24 8.36
CA MET A 199 -6.69 -8.96 8.93
C MET A 199 -7.18 -8.76 10.36
N LEU A 200 -8.45 -9.03 10.65
CA LEU A 200 -9.00 -8.96 12.01
C LEU A 200 -8.29 -9.90 12.98
N LEU A 201 -8.08 -11.16 12.57
CA LEU A 201 -7.32 -12.13 13.35
C LEU A 201 -5.89 -11.66 13.57
N GLY A 202 -5.25 -11.10 12.53
CA GLY A 202 -3.91 -10.53 12.61
C GLY A 202 -3.83 -9.38 13.63
N VAL A 203 -4.78 -8.45 13.62
CA VAL A 203 -4.87 -7.35 14.62
C VAL A 203 -5.04 -7.91 16.03
N ALA A 204 -5.90 -8.92 16.22
CA ALA A 204 -6.12 -9.55 17.53
C ALA A 204 -4.82 -10.20 18.06
N LEU A 205 -4.06 -10.88 17.20
CA LEU A 205 -2.76 -11.46 17.57
C LEU A 205 -1.69 -10.38 17.84
N CYS A 206 -1.70 -9.29 17.07
CA CYS A 206 -0.79 -8.16 17.31
C CYS A 206 -1.09 -7.41 18.63
N ALA A 207 -2.27 -7.56 19.21
CA ALA A 207 -2.59 -7.04 20.55
C ALA A 207 -1.89 -7.81 21.68
N SER A 208 -1.33 -8.99 21.39
CA SER A 208 -0.63 -9.85 22.35
C SER A 208 0.65 -9.21 22.91
N ALA A 209 1.07 -9.69 24.08
CA ALA A 209 2.39 -9.43 24.64
C ALA A 209 3.49 -10.41 24.16
N TRP A 210 3.14 -11.44 23.39
CA TRP A 210 4.07 -12.45 22.93
C TRP A 210 4.56 -12.15 21.52
N LEU A 211 5.87 -12.06 21.34
CA LEU A 211 6.49 -11.77 20.05
C LEU A 211 6.06 -12.75 18.96
N ALA A 212 6.00 -14.05 19.26
CA ALA A 212 5.60 -15.07 18.29
C ALA A 212 4.14 -14.85 17.80
N ALA A 213 3.23 -14.46 18.69
CA ALA A 213 1.86 -14.13 18.32
C ALA A 213 1.80 -12.87 17.43
N ILE A 214 2.61 -11.86 17.74
CA ILE A 214 2.72 -10.64 16.92
C ILE A 214 3.23 -10.98 15.52
N VAL A 215 4.30 -11.77 15.41
CA VAL A 215 4.88 -12.16 14.10
C VAL A 215 3.86 -12.94 13.27
N LEU A 216 3.17 -13.91 13.88
CA LEU A 216 2.07 -14.65 13.23
C LEU A 216 0.94 -13.69 12.82
N GLY A 217 0.58 -12.76 13.71
CA GLY A 217 -0.43 -11.74 13.47
C GLY A 217 -0.09 -10.86 12.25
N LEU A 218 1.14 -10.39 12.15
CA LEU A 218 1.63 -9.62 11.00
C LEU A 218 1.57 -10.43 9.71
N GLY A 219 1.93 -11.73 9.76
CA GLY A 219 1.82 -12.64 8.63
C GLY A 219 0.37 -12.78 8.14
N LEU A 220 -0.56 -13.13 9.04
CA LEU A 220 -1.98 -13.27 8.71
C LEU A 220 -2.60 -11.96 8.22
N PHE A 221 -2.26 -10.85 8.87
CA PHE A 221 -2.69 -9.52 8.48
C PHE A 221 -2.25 -9.16 7.06
N THR A 222 -0.99 -9.44 6.73
CA THR A 222 -0.42 -9.18 5.40
C THR A 222 -1.07 -10.05 4.33
N LEU A 223 -1.21 -11.37 4.60
CA LEU A 223 -1.93 -12.28 3.70
C LEU A 223 -3.35 -11.80 3.42
N GLY A 224 -4.07 -11.40 4.48
CA GLY A 224 -5.44 -10.88 4.39
C GLY A 224 -5.52 -9.60 3.58
N PHE A 225 -4.61 -8.65 3.82
CA PHE A 225 -4.56 -7.37 3.12
C PHE A 225 -4.35 -7.57 1.61
N PHE A 226 -3.32 -8.29 1.20
CA PHE A 226 -3.01 -8.47 -0.22
C PHE A 226 -4.10 -9.24 -0.95
N ALA A 227 -4.71 -10.26 -0.30
CA ALA A 227 -5.84 -10.97 -0.85
C ALA A 227 -7.07 -10.05 -1.05
N ALA A 228 -7.44 -9.30 -0.01
CA ALA A 228 -8.59 -8.39 -0.05
C ALA A 228 -8.39 -7.25 -1.05
N HIS A 229 -7.17 -6.65 -1.06
CA HIS A 229 -6.82 -5.57 -1.99
C HIS A 229 -6.82 -6.03 -3.45
N ALA A 230 -6.25 -7.20 -3.75
CA ALA A 230 -6.25 -7.76 -5.11
C ALA A 230 -7.67 -7.99 -5.64
N VAL A 231 -8.56 -8.53 -4.80
CA VAL A 231 -9.96 -8.73 -5.17
C VAL A 231 -10.69 -7.39 -5.35
N ALA A 232 -10.54 -6.46 -4.40
CA ALA A 232 -11.22 -5.18 -4.46
C ALA A 232 -10.79 -4.36 -5.69
N SER A 233 -9.49 -4.28 -5.97
CA SER A 233 -8.97 -3.56 -7.14
C SER A 233 -9.44 -4.19 -8.46
N GLY A 234 -9.46 -5.52 -8.56
CA GLY A 234 -10.00 -6.22 -9.74
C GLY A 234 -11.48 -5.94 -9.99
N GLN A 235 -12.28 -5.84 -8.92
CA GLN A 235 -13.71 -5.54 -9.03
C GLN A 235 -13.98 -4.11 -9.52
N VAL A 236 -13.05 -3.15 -9.34
CA VAL A 236 -13.19 -1.80 -9.88
C VAL A 236 -13.30 -1.83 -11.41
N GLY A 237 -12.44 -2.56 -12.08
CA GLY A 237 -12.47 -2.69 -13.55
C GLY A 237 -13.72 -3.35 -14.08
N ILE A 238 -14.32 -4.28 -13.31
CA ILE A 238 -15.55 -5.00 -13.67
C ILE A 238 -16.78 -4.08 -13.53
N HIS A 239 -16.82 -3.24 -12.50
CA HIS A 239 -17.99 -2.38 -12.21
C HIS A 239 -17.87 -0.97 -12.83
N ALA A 240 -16.76 -0.65 -13.47
CA ALA A 240 -16.57 0.61 -14.18
C ALA A 240 -17.25 0.55 -15.56
N GLU A 241 -18.35 1.31 -15.70
CA GLU A 241 -19.06 1.52 -16.96
C GLU A 241 -18.32 2.54 -17.83
N GLY A 242 -17.28 2.09 -18.54
CA GLY A 242 -16.38 2.98 -19.27
C GLY A 242 -15.34 3.66 -18.38
N ALA A 243 -14.47 4.44 -18.98
CA ALA A 243 -13.45 5.25 -18.30
C ALA A 243 -12.71 4.49 -17.14
N LYS A 244 -12.36 3.21 -17.35
CA LYS A 244 -11.80 2.30 -16.33
C LYS A 244 -10.55 2.85 -15.66
N ALA A 245 -9.71 3.58 -16.42
CA ALA A 245 -8.51 4.21 -15.88
C ALA A 245 -8.85 5.25 -14.80
N GLN A 246 -9.91 6.05 -14.99
CA GLN A 246 -10.35 7.03 -14.00
C GLN A 246 -10.97 6.36 -12.76
N ALA A 247 -11.69 5.25 -12.94
CA ALA A 247 -12.20 4.47 -11.80
C ALA A 247 -11.03 3.90 -10.96
N SER A 248 -10.00 3.36 -11.62
CA SER A 248 -8.78 2.89 -10.95
C SER A 248 -8.02 4.02 -10.27
N ALA A 249 -7.95 5.21 -10.88
CA ALA A 249 -7.35 6.39 -10.26
C ALA A 249 -8.09 6.83 -8.99
N LEU A 250 -9.43 6.82 -8.99
CA LEU A 250 -10.24 7.10 -7.79
C LEU A 250 -10.03 6.05 -6.69
N TYR A 251 -9.91 4.78 -7.07
CA TYR A 251 -9.59 3.70 -6.14
C TYR A 251 -8.24 3.94 -5.46
N LEU A 252 -7.19 4.25 -6.24
CA LEU A 252 -5.86 4.56 -5.71
C LEU A 252 -5.84 5.85 -4.90
N CYS A 253 -6.61 6.86 -5.29
CA CYS A 253 -6.76 8.08 -4.50
C CYS A 253 -7.36 7.77 -3.12
N ALA A 254 -8.44 6.99 -3.06
CA ALA A 254 -9.03 6.54 -1.80
C ALA A 254 -8.05 5.69 -0.96
N TYR A 255 -7.29 4.82 -1.61
CA TYR A 255 -6.25 3.97 -1.02
C TYR A 255 -5.16 4.80 -0.32
N TYR A 256 -4.58 5.78 -1.01
CA TYR A 256 -3.55 6.65 -0.43
C TYR A 256 -4.11 7.65 0.58
N LEU A 257 -5.34 8.15 0.36
CA LEU A 257 -6.02 8.98 1.35
C LEU A 257 -6.26 8.21 2.65
N GLY A 258 -6.66 6.93 2.53
CA GLY A 258 -6.78 6.03 3.68
C GLY A 258 -5.48 5.90 4.45
N SER A 259 -4.35 5.66 3.76
CA SER A 259 -3.05 5.56 4.41
C SER A 259 -2.66 6.83 5.17
N SER A 260 -2.97 7.99 4.62
CA SER A 260 -2.65 9.28 5.23
C SER A 260 -3.55 9.59 6.42
N VAL A 261 -4.87 9.49 6.24
CA VAL A 261 -5.85 9.86 7.28
C VAL A 261 -5.82 8.88 8.44
N VAL A 262 -5.90 7.57 8.14
CA VAL A 262 -5.89 6.55 9.21
C VAL A 262 -4.52 6.48 9.87
N GLY A 263 -3.42 6.65 9.11
CA GLY A 263 -2.07 6.71 9.66
C GLY A 263 -1.89 7.87 10.65
N TYR A 264 -2.43 9.05 10.32
CA TYR A 264 -2.42 10.21 11.21
C TYR A 264 -3.24 9.97 12.48
N VAL A 265 -4.49 9.50 12.32
CA VAL A 265 -5.38 9.18 13.47
C VAL A 265 -4.76 8.10 14.35
N ALA A 266 -4.14 7.08 13.75
CA ALA A 266 -3.44 6.02 14.46
C ALA A 266 -2.29 6.57 15.32
N GLY A 267 -1.56 7.59 14.82
CA GLY A 267 -0.52 8.27 15.57
C GLY A 267 -1.07 8.97 16.82
N TYR A 268 -2.13 9.71 16.65
CA TYR A 268 -2.79 10.37 17.76
C TYR A 268 -3.27 9.36 18.83
N VAL A 269 -3.88 8.25 18.40
CA VAL A 269 -4.35 7.20 19.32
C VAL A 269 -3.16 6.51 20.01
N TRP A 270 -2.09 6.21 19.28
CA TRP A 270 -0.87 5.63 19.85
C TRP A 270 -0.26 6.51 20.94
N GLU A 271 -0.12 7.79 20.65
CA GLU A 271 0.52 8.74 21.57
C GLU A 271 -0.28 8.97 22.86
N HIS A 272 -1.63 9.08 22.76
CA HIS A 272 -2.48 9.44 23.90
C HIS A 272 -3.10 8.24 24.61
N ALA A 273 -3.27 7.11 23.94
CA ALA A 273 -3.98 5.97 24.50
C ALA A 273 -3.18 4.65 24.44
N GLY A 274 -2.10 4.58 23.65
CA GLY A 274 -1.22 3.42 23.57
C GLY A 274 -1.69 2.33 22.59
N TRP A 275 -1.07 1.14 22.74
CA TRP A 275 -1.17 0.06 21.78
C TRP A 275 -2.55 -0.61 21.69
N LEU A 276 -3.14 -0.98 22.82
CA LEU A 276 -4.41 -1.71 22.81
C LEU A 276 -5.58 -0.89 22.25
N PRO A 277 -5.76 0.40 22.60
CA PRO A 277 -6.74 1.24 21.93
C PRO A 277 -6.49 1.40 20.43
N LEU A 278 -5.23 1.48 19.99
CA LEU A 278 -4.92 1.48 18.55
C LEU A 278 -5.39 0.19 17.89
N MET A 279 -5.13 -0.97 18.48
CA MET A 279 -5.63 -2.26 17.96
C MET A 279 -7.16 -2.30 17.91
N ALA A 280 -7.85 -1.74 18.90
CA ALA A 280 -9.31 -1.64 18.92
C ALA A 280 -9.84 -0.76 17.75
N VAL A 281 -9.18 0.37 17.49
CA VAL A 281 -9.52 1.24 16.34
C VAL A 281 -9.33 0.50 15.03
N LEU A 282 -8.21 -0.21 14.84
CA LEU A 282 -7.98 -0.99 13.64
C LEU A 282 -9.00 -2.13 13.48
N ALA A 283 -9.33 -2.82 14.57
CA ALA A 283 -10.38 -3.85 14.55
C ALA A 283 -11.73 -3.27 14.13
N ALA A 284 -12.12 -2.11 14.66
CA ALA A 284 -13.36 -1.43 14.27
C ALA A 284 -13.38 -1.07 12.78
N LEU A 285 -12.26 -0.56 12.23
CA LEU A 285 -12.14 -0.27 10.79
C LEU A 285 -12.36 -1.53 9.94
N PHE A 286 -11.78 -2.67 10.32
CA PHE A 286 -11.93 -3.91 9.58
C PHE A 286 -13.30 -4.58 9.78
N VAL A 287 -13.97 -4.38 10.92
CA VAL A 287 -15.38 -4.76 11.09
C VAL A 287 -16.26 -3.97 10.13
N ILE A 288 -16.03 -2.66 9.99
CA ILE A 288 -16.73 -1.82 9.00
C ILE A 288 -16.43 -2.32 7.57
N ALA A 289 -15.16 -2.64 7.25
CA ALA A 289 -14.80 -3.19 5.95
C ALA A 289 -15.52 -4.52 5.66
N ALA A 290 -15.54 -5.46 6.62
CA ALA A 290 -16.24 -6.73 6.49
C ALA A 290 -17.74 -6.57 6.31
N TRP A 291 -18.36 -5.63 7.04
CA TRP A 291 -19.78 -5.32 6.92
C TRP A 291 -20.09 -4.71 5.54
N ARG A 292 -19.32 -3.74 5.08
CA ARG A 292 -19.51 -3.11 3.76
C ARG A 292 -19.23 -4.05 2.60
N ALA A 293 -18.36 -5.05 2.77
CA ALA A 293 -18.15 -6.09 1.76
C ALA A 293 -19.41 -6.96 1.49
N ARG A 294 -20.47 -6.87 2.31
CA ARG A 294 -21.76 -7.57 2.07
C ARG A 294 -22.54 -6.99 0.90
N SER A 295 -22.31 -5.73 0.57
CA SER A 295 -23.02 -4.99 -0.50
C SER A 295 -22.27 -4.95 -1.83
N LEU A 296 -21.13 -5.63 -1.93
CA LEU A 296 -20.32 -5.82 -3.16
C LEU A 296 -20.61 -7.19 -3.80
#